data_35fbe78bffc4e1784d492f64ea202013
#
_entry.id   35fbe78bffc4e1784d492f64ea202013
#
_cell.length_a   1.000
_cell.length_b   1.000
_cell.length_c   1.000
_cell.angle_alpha   90.00
_cell.angle_beta   90.00
_cell.angle_gamma   90.00
#
_symmetry.space_group_name_H-M   'P 1'
#
loop_
_entity.id
_entity.type
_entity.pdbx_description
1 polymer ?
#
loop_
_entity_poly.entity_id
_entity_poly.type
_entity_poly.pdbx_seq_one_letter_code
_entity_poly.pdbx_strand_id
1 'polypeptide(L)'
;VYGGGNTAMDAARVAKRLGATEALIVYRRDREHMPAHEFEADEAIEEGVKINWLRTIREIDATTFTVEVMEVDDSGRPQPTGRFETLEADSLILALGQNVDTGFMQRLPGAQFERDGTVIVDEGMMTGCEGVFAGGDMVPADRTVTTAVGHGKHAARHIDAWLAGRRYQRAPRPALAEAALLRPWFETDAPQTRQERLAGIERADGFEEVMAGLSDDQALFEARRCLSCGNCFECDGCFGACPEDAVIKLGPGRRYRFDYDRCTGCAVCYEQCPCYAIEMTPEPGPNSAAGDQA
;
A
#
# COMPACT_ATOMS: atom_id res chain seq x y z
N VAL A 1 25.55 7.48 6.92
CA VAL A 1 24.70 6.58 6.12
C VAL A 1 24.67 7.07 4.69
N TYR A 2 24.94 6.19 3.71
CA TYR A 2 24.92 6.54 2.30
C TYR A 2 23.70 5.96 1.60
N GLY A 3 22.76 6.85 1.23
CA GLY A 3 21.48 6.51 0.59
C GLY A 3 20.40 7.53 0.89
N GLY A 4 19.23 7.40 0.26
CA GLY A 4 18.11 8.35 0.41
C GLY A 4 16.73 7.68 0.45
N GLY A 5 16.67 6.36 0.68
CA GLY A 5 15.42 5.64 0.88
C GLY A 5 15.05 5.53 2.36
N ASN A 6 13.87 4.96 2.68
CA ASN A 6 13.42 4.73 4.04
C ASN A 6 14.47 3.97 4.88
N THR A 7 15.14 2.97 4.29
CA THR A 7 16.23 2.23 4.95
C THR A 7 17.37 3.15 5.42
N ALA A 8 17.68 4.22 4.67
CA ALA A 8 18.70 5.18 5.11
C ALA A 8 18.22 6.01 6.29
N MET A 9 16.94 6.40 6.31
CA MET A 9 16.32 7.09 7.45
C MET A 9 16.36 6.20 8.68
N ASP A 10 15.89 4.97 8.59
CA ASP A 10 15.90 3.99 9.68
C ASP A 10 17.30 3.76 10.23
N ALA A 11 18.28 3.50 9.37
CA ALA A 11 19.66 3.24 9.79
C ALA A 11 20.28 4.43 10.53
N ALA A 12 20.03 5.66 10.06
CA ALA A 12 20.57 6.86 10.71
C ALA A 12 19.87 7.13 12.06
N ARG A 13 18.55 6.96 12.14
CA ARG A 13 17.77 7.09 13.38
C ARG A 13 18.21 6.05 14.41
N VAL A 14 18.37 4.79 14.01
CA VAL A 14 18.87 3.72 14.88
C VAL A 14 20.28 4.03 15.36
N ALA A 15 21.20 4.47 14.51
CA ALA A 15 22.53 4.88 14.91
C ALA A 15 22.49 5.99 15.98
N LYS A 16 21.61 7.00 15.80
CA LYS A 16 21.42 8.09 16.75
C LYS A 16 20.91 7.57 18.09
N ARG A 17 19.91 6.70 18.09
CA ARG A 17 19.32 6.08 19.29
C ARG A 17 20.29 5.14 20.03
N LEU A 18 21.25 4.56 19.31
CA LEU A 18 22.33 3.75 19.89
C LEU A 18 23.47 4.60 20.47
N GLY A 19 23.34 5.92 20.45
CA GLY A 19 24.29 6.84 21.10
C GLY A 19 25.34 7.42 20.17
N ALA A 20 25.18 7.36 18.84
CA ALA A 20 26.07 8.08 17.93
C ALA A 20 26.00 9.59 18.22
N THR A 21 27.16 10.21 18.42
CA THR A 21 27.29 11.66 18.64
C THR A 21 26.69 12.42 17.45
N GLU A 22 26.99 11.95 16.24
CA GLU A 22 26.44 12.48 15.00
C GLU A 22 25.98 11.33 14.10
N ALA A 23 24.79 11.44 13.53
CA ALA A 23 24.32 10.60 12.45
C ALA A 23 24.07 11.46 11.22
N LEU A 24 24.76 11.17 10.11
CA LEU A 24 24.74 11.93 8.89
C LEU A 24 24.32 11.07 7.72
N ILE A 25 23.31 11.51 6.98
CA ILE A 25 22.93 10.89 5.71
C ILE A 25 23.60 11.66 4.57
N VAL A 26 24.25 10.95 3.66
CA VAL A 26 24.78 11.49 2.41
C VAL A 26 23.89 11.03 1.26
N TYR A 27 23.31 11.98 0.53
CA TYR A 27 22.40 11.66 -0.56
C TYR A 27 22.67 12.52 -1.81
N ARG A 28 22.71 11.85 -2.97
CA ARG A 28 23.17 12.44 -4.25
C ARG A 28 22.19 13.39 -4.94
N ARG A 29 20.91 13.44 -4.51
CA ARG A 29 19.89 14.36 -5.03
C ARG A 29 19.42 15.31 -3.92
N ASP A 30 18.49 16.17 -4.25
CA ASP A 30 17.80 17.04 -3.33
C ASP A 30 16.64 16.34 -2.59
N ARG A 31 15.92 17.10 -1.78
CA ARG A 31 14.78 16.62 -1.01
C ARG A 31 13.61 16.19 -1.89
N GLU A 32 13.34 16.94 -2.97
CA GLU A 32 12.19 16.68 -3.85
C GLU A 32 12.32 15.34 -4.60
N HIS A 33 13.57 14.94 -4.88
CA HIS A 33 13.87 13.70 -5.60
C HIS A 33 14.28 12.55 -4.67
N MET A 34 14.04 12.67 -3.36
CA MET A 34 14.37 11.61 -2.41
C MET A 34 13.29 10.53 -2.43
N PRO A 35 13.68 9.21 -2.50
CA PRO A 35 12.72 8.12 -2.52
C PRO A 35 12.11 7.77 -1.15
N ALA A 36 12.69 8.27 -0.05
CA ALA A 36 12.07 8.12 1.27
C ALA A 36 10.79 8.93 1.37
N HIS A 37 9.85 8.46 2.17
CA HIS A 37 8.65 9.22 2.48
C HIS A 37 9.03 10.52 3.21
N GLU A 38 8.34 11.61 2.88
CA GLU A 38 8.64 12.93 3.41
C GLU A 38 8.61 12.97 4.94
N PHE A 39 7.60 12.30 5.54
CA PHE A 39 7.48 12.22 7.00
C PHE A 39 8.63 11.45 7.66
N GLU A 40 9.22 10.44 7.01
CA GLU A 40 10.40 9.70 7.51
C GLU A 40 11.63 10.61 7.58
N ALA A 41 11.82 11.44 6.56
CA ALA A 41 12.90 12.42 6.56
C ALA A 41 12.72 13.49 7.64
N ASP A 42 11.49 13.98 7.83
CA ASP A 42 11.17 14.95 8.88
C ASP A 42 11.41 14.37 10.27
N GLU A 43 10.97 13.13 10.50
CA GLU A 43 11.23 12.43 11.75
C GLU A 43 12.73 12.22 12.02
N ALA A 44 13.50 11.84 11.00
CA ALA A 44 14.94 11.71 11.14
C ALA A 44 15.61 13.05 11.55
N ILE A 45 15.19 14.15 10.91
CA ILE A 45 15.70 15.50 11.22
C ILE A 45 15.30 15.92 12.65
N GLU A 46 14.04 15.65 13.06
CA GLU A 46 13.56 15.95 14.41
C GLU A 46 14.31 15.15 15.50
N GLU A 47 14.76 13.95 15.18
CA GLU A 47 15.61 13.11 16.05
C GLU A 47 17.10 13.51 16.01
N GLY A 48 17.45 14.57 15.29
CA GLY A 48 18.80 15.13 15.21
C GLY A 48 19.72 14.47 14.18
N VAL A 49 19.17 13.72 13.23
CA VAL A 49 19.91 13.23 12.06
C VAL A 49 20.16 14.40 11.10
N LYS A 50 21.38 14.54 10.60
CA LYS A 50 21.74 15.51 9.57
C LYS A 50 21.62 14.86 8.19
N ILE A 51 21.20 15.64 7.19
CA ILE A 51 21.13 15.18 5.80
C ILE A 51 21.97 16.09 4.92
N ASN A 52 23.01 15.54 4.31
CA ASN A 52 23.84 16.19 3.32
C ASN A 52 23.29 15.90 1.92
N TRP A 53 22.49 16.78 1.45
CA TRP A 53 21.88 16.76 0.12
C TRP A 53 22.91 17.03 -0.97
N LEU A 54 22.68 16.53 -2.17
CA LEU A 54 23.50 16.81 -3.36
C LEU A 54 24.97 16.40 -3.13
N ARG A 55 25.20 15.25 -2.47
CA ARG A 55 26.53 14.70 -2.22
C ARG A 55 26.57 13.22 -2.59
N THR A 56 27.64 12.83 -3.24
CA THR A 56 27.93 11.40 -3.53
C THR A 56 29.33 11.05 -3.05
N ILE A 57 29.49 9.89 -2.41
CA ILE A 57 30.81 9.43 -1.93
C ILE A 57 31.63 8.97 -3.13
N ARG A 58 32.89 9.42 -3.22
CA ARG A 58 33.86 9.06 -4.24
C ARG A 58 34.98 8.19 -3.71
N GLU A 59 35.50 8.54 -2.55
CA GLU A 59 36.64 7.84 -1.92
C GLU A 59 36.34 7.66 -0.44
N ILE A 60 36.89 6.59 0.11
CA ILE A 60 36.70 6.20 1.51
C ILE A 60 38.08 5.82 2.04
N ASP A 61 38.50 6.53 3.10
CA ASP A 61 39.65 6.17 3.92
C ASP A 61 39.20 5.63 5.28
N ALA A 62 40.11 5.36 6.18
CA ALA A 62 39.83 4.76 7.47
C ALA A 62 38.81 5.57 8.33
N THR A 63 38.88 6.90 8.26
CA THR A 63 38.02 7.83 9.06
C THR A 63 37.52 9.02 8.25
N THR A 64 37.84 9.08 6.96
CA THR A 64 37.45 10.20 6.08
C THR A 64 36.78 9.73 4.82
N PHE A 65 35.88 10.56 4.31
CA PHE A 65 35.13 10.31 3.08
C PHE A 65 35.22 11.51 2.18
N THR A 66 35.71 11.33 0.96
CA THR A 66 35.64 12.38 -0.06
C THR A 66 34.29 12.30 -0.76
N VAL A 67 33.52 13.35 -0.66
CA VAL A 67 32.23 13.46 -1.35
C VAL A 67 32.32 14.50 -2.46
N GLU A 68 31.67 14.21 -3.59
CA GLU A 68 31.52 15.14 -4.69
C GLU A 68 30.17 15.85 -4.58
N VAL A 69 30.19 17.15 -4.78
CA VAL A 69 28.99 17.99 -4.85
C VAL A 69 28.27 17.71 -6.16
N MET A 70 26.97 17.46 -6.08
CA MET A 70 26.11 17.16 -7.21
C MET A 70 25.18 18.35 -7.52
N GLU A 71 24.67 18.39 -8.72
CA GLU A 71 23.54 19.22 -9.13
C GLU A 71 22.49 18.33 -9.75
N VAL A 72 21.21 18.73 -9.68
CA VAL A 72 20.11 17.98 -10.28
C VAL A 72 19.74 18.68 -11.58
N ASP A 73 19.71 17.93 -12.69
CA ASP A 73 19.27 18.45 -13.98
C ASP A 73 17.73 18.51 -14.08
N ASP A 74 17.20 19.09 -15.16
CA ASP A 74 15.75 19.24 -15.39
C ASP A 74 14.99 17.90 -15.42
N SER A 75 15.70 16.77 -15.55
CA SER A 75 15.12 15.43 -15.50
C SER A 75 15.17 14.78 -14.12
N GLY A 76 15.65 15.50 -13.10
CA GLY A 76 15.82 14.97 -11.74
C GLY A 76 17.04 14.06 -11.56
N ARG A 77 17.98 14.03 -12.53
CA ARG A 77 19.18 13.21 -12.46
C ARG A 77 20.35 13.97 -11.84
N PRO A 78 21.09 13.36 -10.90
CA PRO A 78 22.24 13.99 -10.30
C PRO A 78 23.42 14.03 -11.28
N GLN A 79 24.01 15.23 -11.45
CA GLN A 79 25.17 15.49 -12.28
C GLN A 79 26.37 15.90 -11.41
N PRO A 80 27.56 15.38 -11.64
CA PRO A 80 28.76 15.73 -10.90
C PRO A 80 29.22 17.17 -11.24
N THR A 81 29.63 17.94 -10.23
CA THR A 81 30.11 19.31 -10.42
C THR A 81 31.64 19.44 -10.46
N GLY A 82 32.38 18.38 -10.15
CA GLY A 82 33.83 18.43 -9.99
C GLY A 82 34.31 19.11 -8.69
N ARG A 83 33.40 19.49 -7.79
CA ARG A 83 33.73 20.06 -6.47
C ARG A 83 33.70 18.96 -5.42
N PHE A 84 34.73 18.93 -4.57
CA PHE A 84 34.88 17.88 -3.56
C PHE A 84 34.90 18.49 -2.16
N GLU A 85 34.39 17.74 -1.20
CA GLU A 85 34.40 18.05 0.23
C GLU A 85 34.86 16.78 0.98
N THR A 86 35.49 16.97 2.14
CA THR A 86 35.89 15.86 3.02
C THR A 86 34.99 15.84 4.24
N LEU A 87 34.45 14.67 4.55
CA LEU A 87 33.66 14.37 5.74
C LEU A 87 34.44 13.39 6.63
N GLU A 88 34.25 13.50 7.92
CA GLU A 88 34.81 12.54 8.90
C GLU A 88 33.68 11.67 9.45
N ALA A 89 33.94 10.37 9.58
CA ALA A 89 33.06 9.45 10.26
C ALA A 89 33.81 8.16 10.67
N ASP A 90 33.41 7.57 11.79
CA ASP A 90 33.97 6.33 12.30
C ASP A 90 33.38 5.09 11.61
N SER A 91 32.19 5.23 11.05
CA SER A 91 31.47 4.13 10.42
C SER A 91 30.67 4.57 9.21
N LEU A 92 30.63 3.73 8.17
CA LEU A 92 29.80 3.94 6.99
C LEU A 92 28.77 2.81 6.85
N ILE A 93 27.48 3.18 6.78
CA ILE A 93 26.39 2.26 6.49
C ILE A 93 25.91 2.50 5.06
N LEU A 94 25.95 1.47 4.21
CA LEU A 94 25.44 1.54 2.84
C LEU A 94 23.95 1.20 2.82
N ALA A 95 23.13 2.15 2.40
CA ALA A 95 21.68 2.01 2.24
C ALA A 95 21.26 2.37 0.79
N LEU A 96 21.97 1.81 -0.20
CA LEU A 96 21.86 2.14 -1.62
C LEU A 96 20.78 1.36 -2.36
N GLY A 97 19.99 0.57 -1.65
CA GLY A 97 19.00 -0.35 -2.21
C GLY A 97 19.54 -1.76 -2.39
N GLN A 98 18.73 -2.61 -2.97
CA GLN A 98 19.04 -4.02 -3.20
C GLN A 98 18.74 -4.37 -4.66
N ASN A 99 19.58 -5.23 -5.22
CA ASN A 99 19.32 -5.84 -6.52
C ASN A 99 18.70 -7.22 -6.32
N VAL A 100 17.83 -7.60 -7.24
CA VAL A 100 17.23 -8.93 -7.24
C VAL A 100 18.26 -9.92 -7.80
N ASP A 101 18.51 -11.01 -7.08
CA ASP A 101 19.32 -12.11 -7.58
C ASP A 101 18.41 -13.20 -8.17
N THR A 102 18.17 -13.11 -9.47
CA THR A 102 17.42 -14.08 -10.27
C THR A 102 18.32 -15.01 -11.08
N GLY A 103 19.60 -15.09 -10.75
CA GLY A 103 20.60 -15.90 -11.46
C GLY A 103 20.18 -17.38 -11.60
N PHE A 104 19.51 -17.94 -10.59
CA PHE A 104 18.99 -19.31 -10.62
C PHE A 104 17.88 -19.52 -11.65
N MET A 105 17.15 -18.47 -12.02
CA MET A 105 16.05 -18.53 -13.00
C MET A 105 16.51 -18.34 -14.45
N GLN A 106 17.73 -17.89 -14.70
CA GLN A 106 18.22 -17.61 -16.05
C GLN A 106 18.29 -18.85 -16.95
N ARG A 107 18.23 -20.04 -16.37
CA ARG A 107 18.20 -21.32 -17.10
C ARG A 107 16.79 -21.79 -17.46
N LEU A 108 15.74 -21.08 -17.02
CA LEU A 108 14.35 -21.44 -17.32
C LEU A 108 14.04 -21.09 -18.79
N PRO A 109 13.57 -22.09 -19.57
CA PRO A 109 13.23 -21.83 -20.98
C PRO A 109 12.14 -20.76 -21.10
N GLY A 110 12.37 -19.75 -21.93
CA GLY A 110 11.41 -18.69 -22.20
C GLY A 110 11.29 -17.59 -21.14
N ALA A 111 11.96 -17.73 -19.98
CA ALA A 111 11.98 -16.66 -18.97
C ALA A 111 12.71 -15.41 -19.53
N GLN A 112 12.16 -14.24 -19.29
CA GLN A 112 12.71 -12.95 -19.68
C GLN A 112 12.94 -12.08 -18.45
N PHE A 113 13.93 -11.20 -18.53
CA PHE A 113 14.35 -10.37 -17.42
C PHE A 113 14.51 -8.92 -17.85
N GLU A 114 14.20 -8.01 -16.93
CA GLU A 114 14.53 -6.60 -17.07
C GLU A 114 16.02 -6.36 -16.79
N ARG A 115 16.48 -5.13 -17.07
CA ARG A 115 17.88 -4.75 -16.87
C ARG A 115 18.32 -4.78 -15.41
N ASP A 116 17.38 -4.61 -14.48
CA ASP A 116 17.63 -4.64 -13.03
C ASP A 116 17.59 -6.06 -12.44
N GLY A 117 17.43 -7.07 -13.29
CA GLY A 117 17.36 -8.48 -12.91
C GLY A 117 15.99 -8.99 -12.53
N THR A 118 14.94 -8.15 -12.53
CA THR A 118 13.58 -8.62 -12.26
C THR A 118 13.06 -9.49 -13.40
N VAL A 119 12.28 -10.54 -13.06
CA VAL A 119 11.71 -11.46 -14.04
C VAL A 119 10.38 -10.92 -14.58
N ILE A 120 10.23 -10.96 -15.91
CA ILE A 120 9.00 -10.54 -16.58
C ILE A 120 7.94 -11.64 -16.42
N VAL A 121 6.73 -11.26 -16.01
CA VAL A 121 5.57 -12.13 -15.88
C VAL A 121 4.40 -11.60 -16.69
N ASP A 122 3.50 -12.50 -17.06
CA ASP A 122 2.23 -12.14 -17.70
C ASP A 122 1.20 -11.63 -16.69
N GLU A 123 -0.02 -11.33 -17.17
CA GLU A 123 -1.14 -10.90 -16.33
C GLU A 123 -1.52 -11.92 -15.25
N GLY A 124 -1.18 -13.19 -15.42
CA GLY A 124 -1.43 -14.26 -14.46
C GLY A 124 -0.28 -14.51 -13.49
N MET A 125 0.77 -13.69 -13.52
CA MET A 125 2.02 -13.86 -12.77
C MET A 125 2.84 -15.08 -13.22
N MET A 126 2.57 -15.65 -14.40
CA MET A 126 3.39 -16.72 -14.98
C MET A 126 4.57 -16.10 -15.73
N THR A 127 5.74 -16.68 -15.57
CA THR A 127 6.94 -16.32 -16.35
C THR A 127 6.80 -16.83 -17.79
N GLY A 128 7.75 -16.54 -18.66
CA GLY A 128 7.79 -17.15 -19.99
C GLY A 128 8.00 -18.68 -19.97
N CYS A 129 8.27 -19.28 -18.81
CA CYS A 129 8.34 -20.73 -18.61
C CYS A 129 7.00 -21.23 -18.05
N GLU A 130 6.36 -22.15 -18.78
CA GLU A 130 5.06 -22.70 -18.37
C GLU A 130 5.11 -23.37 -17.01
N GLY A 131 4.14 -23.03 -16.15
CA GLY A 131 4.01 -23.57 -14.78
C GLY A 131 4.94 -22.92 -13.76
N VAL A 132 5.75 -21.92 -14.15
CA VAL A 132 6.60 -21.14 -13.25
C VAL A 132 6.02 -19.76 -13.05
N PHE A 133 5.69 -19.43 -11.81
CA PHE A 133 5.09 -18.16 -11.42
C PHE A 133 6.05 -17.37 -10.53
N ALA A 134 5.99 -16.04 -10.62
CA ALA A 134 6.82 -15.14 -9.82
C ALA A 134 6.02 -13.94 -9.35
N GLY A 135 6.45 -13.32 -8.24
CA GLY A 135 5.79 -12.13 -7.67
C GLY A 135 6.64 -11.48 -6.58
N GLY A 136 6.11 -10.44 -5.96
CA GLY A 136 6.83 -9.64 -4.98
C GLY A 136 7.99 -8.86 -5.60
N ASP A 137 9.09 -8.74 -4.87
CA ASP A 137 10.24 -7.91 -5.25
C ASP A 137 11.02 -8.43 -6.46
N MET A 138 10.77 -9.67 -6.86
CA MET A 138 11.47 -10.26 -8.01
C MET A 138 10.81 -9.98 -9.36
N VAL A 139 9.69 -9.27 -9.40
CA VAL A 139 9.03 -8.81 -10.63
C VAL A 139 8.99 -7.28 -10.69
N PRO A 140 8.85 -6.66 -11.89
CA PRO A 140 8.76 -5.21 -12.02
C PRO A 140 7.52 -4.66 -11.33
N ALA A 141 7.67 -4.10 -10.12
CA ALA A 141 6.60 -3.47 -9.33
C ALA A 141 7.17 -2.68 -8.15
N ASP A 142 6.31 -1.99 -7.41
CA ASP A 142 6.67 -1.39 -6.13
C ASP A 142 7.04 -2.47 -5.11
N ARG A 143 8.19 -2.29 -4.49
CA ARG A 143 8.75 -3.23 -3.51
C ARG A 143 8.16 -2.99 -2.13
N THR A 144 6.88 -3.37 -1.96
CA THR A 144 6.15 -3.26 -0.71
C THR A 144 5.50 -4.58 -0.34
N VAL A 145 5.30 -4.80 0.97
CA VAL A 145 4.59 -5.99 1.47
C VAL A 145 3.20 -6.11 0.86
N THR A 146 2.48 -4.99 0.75
CA THR A 146 1.14 -4.95 0.15
C THR A 146 1.14 -5.46 -1.29
N THR A 147 2.09 -5.00 -2.10
CA THR A 147 2.25 -5.45 -3.49
C THR A 147 2.59 -6.93 -3.56
N ALA A 148 3.53 -7.39 -2.72
CA ALA A 148 3.93 -8.80 -2.67
C ALA A 148 2.77 -9.74 -2.29
N VAL A 149 1.98 -9.37 -1.27
CA VAL A 149 0.76 -10.11 -0.88
C VAL A 149 -0.28 -10.10 -2.00
N GLY A 150 -0.45 -8.96 -2.68
CA GLY A 150 -1.32 -8.82 -3.85
C GLY A 150 -0.92 -9.78 -4.98
N HIS A 151 0.37 -9.81 -5.32
CA HIS A 151 0.93 -10.72 -6.32
C HIS A 151 0.72 -12.19 -5.94
N GLY A 152 1.01 -12.57 -4.69
CA GLY A 152 0.79 -13.93 -4.20
C GLY A 152 -0.68 -14.37 -4.31
N LYS A 153 -1.62 -13.51 -3.89
CA LYS A 153 -3.06 -13.77 -4.01
C LYS A 153 -3.51 -13.87 -5.47
N HIS A 154 -2.93 -13.06 -6.35
CA HIS A 154 -3.24 -13.10 -7.79
C HIS A 154 -2.68 -14.35 -8.43
N ALA A 155 -1.41 -14.66 -8.20
CA ALA A 155 -0.75 -15.88 -8.68
C ALA A 155 -1.50 -17.14 -8.24
N ALA A 156 -1.90 -17.24 -6.96
CA ALA A 156 -2.60 -18.40 -6.43
C ALA A 156 -3.88 -18.77 -7.22
N ARG A 157 -4.66 -17.75 -7.64
CA ARG A 157 -5.87 -17.96 -8.45
C ARG A 157 -5.56 -18.47 -9.85
N HIS A 158 -4.47 -17.98 -10.44
CA HIS A 158 -4.03 -18.41 -11.77
C HIS A 158 -3.39 -19.79 -11.71
N ILE A 159 -2.63 -20.11 -10.67
CA ILE A 159 -2.06 -21.44 -10.43
C ILE A 159 -3.17 -22.49 -10.26
N ASP A 160 -4.20 -22.20 -9.43
CA ASP A 160 -5.36 -23.10 -9.26
C ASP A 160 -6.06 -23.37 -10.58
N ALA A 161 -6.31 -22.34 -11.37
CA ALA A 161 -6.95 -22.47 -12.67
C ALA A 161 -6.06 -23.26 -13.65
N TRP A 162 -4.76 -22.99 -13.69
CA TRP A 162 -3.79 -23.67 -14.55
C TRP A 162 -3.70 -25.18 -14.21
N LEU A 163 -3.58 -25.50 -12.92
CA LEU A 163 -3.58 -26.90 -12.45
C LEU A 163 -4.87 -27.65 -12.81
N ALA A 164 -6.00 -26.94 -12.84
CA ALA A 164 -7.29 -27.50 -13.26
C ALA A 164 -7.50 -27.51 -14.78
N GLY A 165 -6.49 -27.17 -15.60
CA GLY A 165 -6.59 -27.11 -17.06
C GLY A 165 -7.55 -26.02 -17.59
N ARG A 166 -7.82 -24.99 -16.83
CA ARG A 166 -8.70 -23.86 -17.18
C ARG A 166 -7.97 -22.54 -17.08
N ARG A 167 -8.51 -21.48 -17.69
CA ARG A 167 -8.02 -20.12 -17.54
C ARG A 167 -8.79 -19.41 -16.42
N TYR A 168 -8.09 -18.72 -15.52
CA TYR A 168 -8.73 -17.88 -14.53
C TYR A 168 -9.43 -16.70 -15.22
N GLN A 169 -10.68 -16.51 -14.87
CA GLN A 169 -11.45 -15.31 -15.24
C GLN A 169 -11.85 -14.59 -13.97
N ARG A 170 -11.46 -13.33 -13.89
CA ARG A 170 -11.86 -12.48 -12.76
C ARG A 170 -13.36 -12.17 -12.89
N ALA A 171 -14.10 -12.37 -11.82
CA ALA A 171 -15.47 -11.88 -11.75
C ALA A 171 -15.54 -10.36 -12.01
N PRO A 172 -16.57 -9.87 -12.69
CA PRO A 172 -16.78 -8.45 -12.86
C PRO A 172 -16.72 -7.74 -11.50
N ARG A 173 -16.08 -6.59 -11.46
CA ARG A 173 -16.11 -5.77 -10.26
C ARG A 173 -17.49 -5.12 -10.16
N PRO A 174 -18.11 -5.08 -8.97
CA PRO A 174 -19.27 -4.24 -8.77
C PRO A 174 -18.92 -2.78 -9.06
N ALA A 175 -19.93 -1.98 -9.38
CA ALA A 175 -19.75 -0.54 -9.55
C ALA A 175 -19.12 0.07 -8.29
N LEU A 176 -18.21 1.01 -8.50
CA LEU A 176 -17.62 1.73 -7.36
C LEU A 176 -18.68 2.63 -6.72
N ALA A 177 -18.76 2.58 -5.40
CA ALA A 177 -19.55 3.55 -4.65
C ALA A 177 -18.80 4.89 -4.64
N GLU A 178 -19.31 5.87 -5.37
CA GLU A 178 -18.81 7.23 -5.36
C GLU A 178 -19.33 7.99 -4.13
N ALA A 179 -18.58 8.97 -3.64
CA ALA A 179 -18.97 9.76 -2.46
C ALA A 179 -20.36 10.40 -2.59
N ALA A 180 -20.74 10.79 -3.82
CA ALA A 180 -22.07 11.38 -4.10
C ALA A 180 -23.22 10.39 -3.93
N LEU A 181 -22.95 9.07 -3.96
CA LEU A 181 -23.93 8.01 -3.78
C LEU A 181 -24.05 7.54 -2.33
N LEU A 182 -23.07 7.90 -1.49
CA LEU A 182 -23.11 7.59 -0.07
C LEU A 182 -24.09 8.53 0.66
N ARG A 183 -24.75 8.02 1.68
CA ARG A 183 -25.75 8.73 2.45
C ARG A 183 -25.34 8.85 3.92
N PRO A 184 -24.37 9.73 4.25
CA PRO A 184 -23.78 9.81 5.58
C PRO A 184 -24.62 10.58 6.61
N TRP A 185 -25.90 10.86 6.35
CA TRP A 185 -26.77 11.65 7.21
C TRP A 185 -26.97 11.11 8.64
N PHE A 186 -26.61 9.86 8.86
CA PHE A 186 -26.66 9.17 10.16
C PHE A 186 -25.28 9.12 10.86
N GLU A 187 -24.21 9.55 10.18
CA GLU A 187 -22.87 9.56 10.72
C GLU A 187 -22.61 10.86 11.50
N THR A 188 -21.64 10.79 12.41
CA THR A 188 -21.21 11.93 13.20
C THR A 188 -20.18 12.78 12.45
N ASP A 189 -20.24 14.11 12.60
CA ASP A 189 -19.25 15.06 12.13
C ASP A 189 -17.99 15.14 13.03
N ALA A 190 -17.85 14.23 13.99
CA ALA A 190 -16.69 14.20 14.87
C ALA A 190 -15.38 14.13 14.06
N PRO A 191 -14.35 14.88 14.44
CA PRO A 191 -13.06 14.84 13.78
C PRO A 191 -12.44 13.45 13.88
N GLN A 192 -11.59 13.11 12.93
CA GLN A 192 -10.83 11.86 12.96
C GLN A 192 -10.00 11.75 14.24
N THR A 193 -10.09 10.61 14.92
CA THR A 193 -9.22 10.30 16.05
C THR A 193 -7.78 10.17 15.57
N ARG A 194 -6.89 10.93 16.16
CA ARG A 194 -5.46 10.90 15.82
C ARG A 194 -4.70 10.13 16.88
N GLN A 195 -3.72 9.35 16.43
CA GLN A 195 -2.75 8.71 17.30
C GLN A 195 -1.89 9.79 17.98
N GLU A 196 -1.60 9.60 19.27
CA GLU A 196 -0.67 10.44 19.99
C GLU A 196 0.76 10.16 19.56
N ARG A 197 1.61 11.15 19.57
CA ARG A 197 2.99 11.07 19.15
C ARG A 197 3.91 11.47 20.30
N LEU A 198 4.94 10.68 20.58
CA LEU A 198 5.95 11.02 21.59
C LEU A 198 6.69 12.30 21.18
N ALA A 199 7.04 13.14 22.16
CA ALA A 199 7.81 14.35 21.92
C ALA A 199 9.22 14.04 21.36
N GLY A 200 9.77 14.95 20.52
CA GLY A 200 11.00 14.68 19.77
C GLY A 200 12.23 14.35 20.60
N ILE A 201 12.34 14.94 21.81
CA ILE A 201 13.47 14.67 22.74
C ILE A 201 13.40 13.24 23.30
N GLU A 202 12.21 12.74 23.61
CA GLU A 202 12.02 11.39 24.18
C GLU A 202 12.28 10.29 23.15
N ARG A 203 12.19 10.61 21.85
CA ARG A 203 12.43 9.66 20.76
C ARG A 203 13.92 9.32 20.57
N ALA A 204 14.81 10.26 20.86
CA ALA A 204 16.25 10.06 20.64
C ALA A 204 16.90 9.19 21.73
N ASP A 205 16.28 9.06 22.89
CA ASP A 205 16.84 8.40 24.07
C ASP A 205 16.40 6.93 24.23
N GLY A 206 15.57 6.39 23.33
CA GLY A 206 15.05 5.04 23.46
C GLY A 206 14.52 4.41 22.18
N PHE A 207 14.00 3.19 22.30
CA PHE A 207 13.37 2.43 21.21
C PHE A 207 11.86 2.28 21.39
N GLU A 208 11.25 3.16 22.17
CA GLU A 208 9.81 3.18 22.34
C GLU A 208 9.09 3.62 21.07
N GLU A 209 7.87 3.15 20.89
CA GLU A 209 7.09 3.51 19.72
C GLU A 209 6.83 5.02 19.66
N VAL A 210 7.19 5.63 18.54
CA VAL A 210 7.00 7.06 18.30
C VAL A 210 5.52 7.43 18.17
N MET A 211 4.73 6.56 17.56
CA MET A 211 3.28 6.73 17.38
C MET A 211 2.55 5.77 18.30
N ALA A 212 1.80 6.28 19.25
CA ALA A 212 0.93 5.47 20.11
C ALA A 212 -0.18 4.82 19.28
N GLY A 213 -0.69 3.68 19.74
CA GLY A 213 -1.91 3.08 19.21
C GLY A 213 -3.15 3.89 19.57
N LEU A 214 -4.28 3.57 18.94
CA LEU A 214 -5.59 3.98 19.42
C LEU A 214 -6.00 3.10 20.60
N SER A 215 -6.72 3.65 21.59
CA SER A 215 -7.40 2.83 22.58
C SER A 215 -8.50 1.98 21.93
N ASP A 216 -8.93 0.91 22.60
CA ASP A 216 -10.01 0.05 22.10
C ASP A 216 -11.28 0.86 21.82
N ASP A 217 -11.63 1.81 22.69
CA ASP A 217 -12.81 2.67 22.50
C ASP A 217 -12.65 3.60 21.29
N GLN A 218 -11.47 4.18 21.10
CA GLN A 218 -11.16 5.03 19.94
C GLN A 218 -11.21 4.22 18.65
N ALA A 219 -10.57 3.05 18.63
CA ALA A 219 -10.58 2.17 17.46
C ALA A 219 -11.99 1.69 17.12
N LEU A 220 -12.80 1.34 18.11
CA LEU A 220 -14.18 0.93 17.94
C LEU A 220 -15.06 2.09 17.44
N PHE A 221 -14.84 3.30 17.94
CA PHE A 221 -15.54 4.51 17.47
C PHE A 221 -15.24 4.77 15.99
N GLU A 222 -13.96 4.75 15.61
CA GLU A 222 -13.56 4.94 14.19
C GLU A 222 -14.06 3.81 13.28
N ALA A 223 -14.04 2.57 13.75
CA ALA A 223 -14.54 1.43 12.98
C ALA A 223 -16.07 1.51 12.74
N ARG A 224 -16.85 1.97 13.73
CA ARG A 224 -18.29 2.08 13.65
C ARG A 224 -18.79 3.13 12.66
N ARG A 225 -17.99 4.16 12.38
CA ARG A 225 -18.32 5.17 11.38
C ARG A 225 -17.73 4.90 9.99
N CYS A 226 -17.30 3.66 9.75
CA CYS A 226 -16.88 3.21 8.42
C CYS A 226 -18.11 3.05 7.52
N LEU A 227 -18.13 3.76 6.39
CA LEU A 227 -19.26 3.71 5.43
C LEU A 227 -19.28 2.44 4.58
N SER A 228 -18.29 1.56 4.68
CA SER A 228 -18.15 0.31 3.89
C SER A 228 -18.23 0.45 2.36
N CYS A 229 -18.49 1.62 1.81
CA CYS A 229 -18.41 2.04 0.40
C CYS A 229 -18.79 0.94 -0.62
N GLY A 230 -20.07 0.59 -0.69
CA GLY A 230 -20.58 -0.45 -1.58
C GLY A 230 -20.71 -1.85 -0.96
N ASN A 231 -20.21 -2.04 0.27
CA ASN A 231 -20.40 -3.31 0.98
C ASN A 231 -21.46 -3.18 2.09
N CYS A 232 -22.38 -4.12 2.15
CA CYS A 232 -23.37 -4.18 3.21
C CYS A 232 -22.71 -4.44 4.57
N PHE A 233 -22.99 -3.60 5.58
CA PHE A 233 -22.58 -3.76 6.98
C PHE A 233 -23.75 -4.09 7.93
N GLU A 234 -24.87 -4.55 7.39
CA GLU A 234 -26.01 -5.06 8.16
C GLU A 234 -26.68 -4.03 9.09
N CYS A 235 -26.83 -2.76 8.63
CA CYS A 235 -27.41 -1.67 9.40
C CYS A 235 -28.94 -1.75 9.57
N ASP A 236 -29.60 -2.72 8.97
CA ASP A 236 -31.07 -2.90 8.97
C ASP A 236 -31.89 -1.81 8.26
N GLY A 237 -31.29 -0.79 7.68
CA GLY A 237 -32.01 0.31 7.01
C GLY A 237 -32.97 -0.18 5.92
N CYS A 238 -32.52 -1.09 5.06
CA CYS A 238 -33.37 -1.67 4.00
C CYS A 238 -34.48 -2.57 4.56
N PHE A 239 -34.18 -3.33 5.62
CA PHE A 239 -35.16 -4.20 6.28
C PHE A 239 -36.26 -3.40 6.94
N GLY A 240 -35.91 -2.38 7.74
CA GLY A 240 -36.88 -1.58 8.45
C GLY A 240 -37.73 -0.64 7.56
N ALA A 241 -37.18 -0.28 6.37
CA ALA A 241 -37.85 0.63 5.45
C ALA A 241 -38.75 -0.05 4.40
N CYS A 242 -38.68 -1.39 4.27
CA CYS A 242 -39.44 -2.11 3.26
C CYS A 242 -40.93 -2.14 3.57
N PRO A 243 -41.81 -1.53 2.76
CA PRO A 243 -43.26 -1.51 3.04
C PRO A 243 -43.91 -2.86 2.80
N GLU A 244 -43.28 -3.77 2.05
CA GLU A 244 -43.83 -5.05 1.64
C GLU A 244 -43.26 -6.24 2.44
N ASP A 245 -42.43 -5.96 3.46
CA ASP A 245 -41.68 -7.00 4.21
C ASP A 245 -40.88 -7.98 3.29
N ALA A 246 -40.42 -7.48 2.13
CA ALA A 246 -39.74 -8.28 1.13
C ALA A 246 -38.23 -8.46 1.42
N VAL A 247 -37.66 -7.76 2.40
CA VAL A 247 -36.26 -7.90 2.80
C VAL A 247 -36.14 -8.88 3.95
N ILE A 248 -35.42 -9.96 3.75
CA ILE A 248 -35.29 -11.07 4.72
C ILE A 248 -33.88 -11.06 5.30
N LYS A 249 -33.76 -11.03 6.64
CA LYS A 249 -32.47 -11.18 7.35
C LYS A 249 -32.03 -12.64 7.33
N LEU A 250 -30.78 -12.88 6.94
CA LEU A 250 -30.21 -14.23 6.91
C LEU A 250 -29.38 -14.56 8.18
N GLY A 251 -29.23 -13.61 9.09
CA GLY A 251 -28.46 -13.70 10.32
C GLY A 251 -27.09 -13.00 10.21
N PRO A 252 -26.38 -12.86 11.34
CA PRO A 252 -25.11 -12.12 11.42
C PRO A 252 -24.07 -12.57 10.40
N GLY A 253 -23.46 -11.66 9.67
CA GLY A 253 -22.47 -11.90 8.62
C GLY A 253 -23.04 -12.47 7.32
N ARG A 254 -24.33 -12.73 7.24
CA ARG A 254 -25.00 -13.35 6.07
C ARG A 254 -25.80 -12.35 5.25
N ARG A 255 -25.93 -11.10 5.68
CA ARG A 255 -26.62 -10.01 4.97
C ARG A 255 -28.13 -10.26 4.82
N TYR A 256 -28.69 -9.83 3.69
CA TYR A 256 -30.12 -9.86 3.39
C TYR A 256 -30.37 -10.55 2.07
N ARG A 257 -31.58 -11.14 1.95
CA ARG A 257 -32.15 -11.65 0.71
C ARG A 257 -33.41 -10.88 0.40
N PHE A 258 -33.68 -10.63 -0.86
CA PHE A 258 -34.93 -10.02 -1.34
C PHE A 258 -35.88 -11.14 -1.76
N ASP A 259 -37.14 -11.04 -1.28
CA ASP A 259 -38.22 -11.89 -1.72
C ASP A 259 -38.92 -11.20 -2.90
N TYR A 260 -38.61 -11.65 -4.11
CA TYR A 260 -39.10 -11.02 -5.34
C TYR A 260 -40.60 -11.26 -5.58
N ASP A 261 -41.23 -12.24 -4.90
CA ASP A 261 -42.67 -12.45 -4.98
C ASP A 261 -43.44 -11.35 -4.22
N ARG A 262 -42.80 -10.72 -3.23
CA ARG A 262 -43.34 -9.60 -2.45
C ARG A 262 -42.84 -8.23 -2.91
N CYS A 263 -41.67 -8.18 -3.50
CA CYS A 263 -41.00 -6.95 -3.86
C CYS A 263 -41.75 -6.22 -5.00
N THR A 264 -42.17 -4.98 -4.75
CA THR A 264 -42.83 -4.13 -5.76
C THR A 264 -41.88 -3.23 -6.53
N GLY A 265 -40.58 -3.33 -6.30
CA GLY A 265 -39.58 -2.51 -6.97
C GLY A 265 -39.62 -1.03 -6.59
N CYS A 266 -40.15 -0.67 -5.44
CA CYS A 266 -40.38 0.72 -5.01
C CYS A 266 -39.12 1.52 -4.71
N ALA A 267 -37.93 0.92 -4.73
CA ALA A 267 -36.61 1.51 -4.49
C ALA A 267 -36.36 2.11 -3.09
N VAL A 268 -37.31 2.02 -2.13
CA VAL A 268 -37.12 2.57 -0.77
C VAL A 268 -35.88 1.97 -0.09
N CYS A 269 -35.64 0.67 -0.21
CA CYS A 269 -34.47 0.00 0.36
C CYS A 269 -33.15 0.54 -0.26
N TYR A 270 -33.16 0.82 -1.55
CA TYR A 270 -32.02 1.44 -2.24
C TYR A 270 -31.78 2.86 -1.73
N GLU A 271 -32.83 3.68 -1.61
CA GLU A 271 -32.76 5.05 -1.10
C GLU A 271 -32.34 5.12 0.37
N GLN A 272 -32.63 4.11 1.17
CA GLN A 272 -32.26 4.02 2.58
C GLN A 272 -30.87 3.36 2.80
N CYS A 273 -30.23 2.82 1.76
CA CYS A 273 -28.94 2.19 1.91
C CYS A 273 -27.82 3.23 2.06
N PRO A 274 -27.16 3.35 3.24
CA PRO A 274 -26.18 4.40 3.45
C PRO A 274 -24.86 4.16 2.68
N CYS A 275 -24.53 2.91 2.43
CA CYS A 275 -23.26 2.52 1.80
C CYS A 275 -23.39 2.15 0.32
N TYR A 276 -24.56 2.35 -0.29
CA TYR A 276 -24.79 2.01 -1.70
C TYR A 276 -24.52 0.52 -2.02
N ALA A 277 -25.00 -0.38 -1.17
CA ALA A 277 -24.82 -1.82 -1.30
C ALA A 277 -25.97 -2.54 -2.02
N ILE A 278 -26.96 -1.78 -2.50
CA ILE A 278 -28.14 -2.30 -3.24
C ILE A 278 -28.10 -1.72 -4.64
N GLU A 279 -28.20 -2.57 -5.63
CA GLU A 279 -28.30 -2.21 -7.03
C GLU A 279 -29.74 -2.44 -7.52
N MET A 280 -30.28 -1.48 -8.27
CA MET A 280 -31.56 -1.64 -8.92
C MET A 280 -31.36 -2.06 -10.37
N THR A 281 -31.88 -3.24 -10.73
CA THR A 281 -31.83 -3.76 -12.10
C THR A 281 -33.22 -3.84 -12.69
N PRO A 282 -33.39 -3.59 -14.01
CA PRO A 282 -34.67 -3.82 -14.68
C PRO A 282 -35.12 -5.28 -14.51
N GLU A 283 -36.43 -5.47 -14.32
CA GLU A 283 -36.99 -6.83 -14.30
C GLU A 283 -36.69 -7.53 -15.62
N PRO A 284 -36.22 -8.80 -15.57
CA PRO A 284 -36.05 -9.57 -16.81
C PRO A 284 -37.41 -9.72 -17.51
N GLY A 285 -37.46 -9.35 -18.79
CA GLY A 285 -38.68 -9.50 -19.57
C GLY A 285 -39.09 -10.98 -19.64
N PRO A 286 -40.39 -11.27 -19.97
CA PRO A 286 -40.96 -12.61 -19.94
C PRO A 286 -40.23 -13.63 -20.86
N ASN A 287 -39.27 -13.20 -21.67
CA ASN A 287 -38.47 -14.03 -22.58
C ASN A 287 -36.98 -14.13 -22.21
N SER A 288 -36.54 -13.58 -21.08
CA SER A 288 -35.17 -13.77 -20.59
C SER A 288 -35.13 -15.04 -19.75
N ALA A 289 -34.44 -16.08 -20.22
CA ALA A 289 -34.19 -17.28 -19.44
C ALA A 289 -33.56 -16.88 -18.09
N ALA A 290 -34.16 -17.37 -16.99
CA ALA A 290 -33.63 -17.21 -15.64
C ALA A 290 -32.22 -17.81 -15.60
N GLY A 291 -31.22 -16.95 -15.68
CA GLY A 291 -29.83 -17.35 -15.41
C GLY A 291 -29.70 -17.59 -13.91
N ASP A 292 -29.33 -18.78 -13.51
CA ASP A 292 -28.94 -19.17 -12.17
C ASP A 292 -28.00 -18.12 -11.55
N GLN A 293 -28.50 -17.36 -10.59
CA GLN A 293 -27.71 -16.55 -9.68
C GLN A 293 -27.89 -17.13 -8.27
N ALA A 294 -27.04 -18.09 -7.94
CA ALA A 294 -26.80 -18.55 -6.58
C ALA A 294 -25.60 -17.82 -5.96
#